data_e30a7a45da2fb433b7e02ef0bb71127c
#
_entry.id   e30a7a45da2fb433b7e02ef0bb71127c
#
_cell.length_a   1.000
_cell.length_b   1.000
_cell.length_c   1.000
_cell.angle_alpha   90.00
_cell.angle_beta   90.00
_cell.angle_gamma   90.00
#
_symmetry.space_group_name_H-M   'P 1'
#
loop_
_entity.id
_entity.type
_entity.pdbx_description
1 polymer ?
#
loop_
_entity_poly.entity_id
_entity_poly.type
_entity_poly.pdbx_seq_one_letter_code
_entity_poly.pdbx_strand_id
1 'polypeptide(L)'
;MEIRKVPAAAGAEWLLGAFRLLRKSPLGFGLLALVYAGMSFALILSMQSAPAIGGALQLIFFIIGPLLIAGMIFAAHEVDEGREASPAHLLAAVRSGKAGRVISTLLPQVAVLLVCLALLYVIVGEANVEKLLELSVKLQTEAQTKGAIDPNLMAGLIEELPLGRLFLWLVVVFAIGFGTIFFTLTIVPDMMFTEVRLLEAMKRSYRACTQNLMALLLFLIMGFVVMIAFSVALGILGALAGMIGGDTAMLFINSLGNGVFVAFLAGAMYFAWKQMLGDGPTATLVEETSGVAM
;
A
#
# COMPACT_ATOMS: atom_id res chain seq x y z
N MET A 1 14.40 22.59 6.11
CA MET A 1 13.17 22.16 6.79
C MET A 1 13.54 21.40 8.04
N GLU A 2 13.00 21.80 9.16
CA GLU A 2 13.23 21.19 10.47
C GLU A 2 12.23 20.05 10.68
N ILE A 3 12.68 18.91 11.22
CA ILE A 3 11.80 17.78 11.52
C ILE A 3 11.04 18.11 12.80
N ARG A 4 9.72 18.03 12.76
CA ARG A 4 8.85 18.31 13.90
C ARG A 4 8.56 17.06 14.71
N LYS A 5 8.59 17.20 16.04
CA LYS A 5 8.09 16.17 16.95
C LYS A 5 6.58 16.34 17.11
N VAL A 6 5.87 15.22 16.97
CA VAL A 6 4.41 15.18 17.12
C VAL A 6 4.04 14.30 18.33
N PRO A 7 2.88 14.54 18.98
CA PRO A 7 2.40 13.68 20.04
C PRO A 7 2.08 12.27 19.52
N ALA A 8 2.06 11.27 20.40
CA ALA A 8 1.72 9.89 20.01
C ALA A 8 0.35 9.77 19.32
N ALA A 9 -0.63 10.60 19.75
CA ALA A 9 -1.97 10.64 19.17
C ALA A 9 -1.98 11.01 17.68
N ALA A 10 -0.95 11.69 17.17
CA ALA A 10 -0.84 12.07 15.77
C ALA A 10 -0.95 10.86 14.83
N GLY A 11 -0.47 9.67 15.24
CA GLY A 11 -0.62 8.45 14.46
C GLY A 11 -2.07 8.08 14.16
N ALA A 12 -2.97 8.25 15.10
CA ALA A 12 -4.42 8.09 14.89
C ALA A 12 -4.99 9.24 14.05
N GLU A 13 -4.51 10.49 14.27
CA GLU A 13 -4.95 11.65 13.51
C GLU A 13 -4.65 11.54 12.02
N TRP A 14 -3.56 10.90 11.61
CA TRP A 14 -3.24 10.67 10.20
C TRP A 14 -4.31 9.81 9.51
N LEU A 15 -4.78 8.74 10.17
CA LEU A 15 -5.87 7.89 9.68
C LEU A 15 -7.22 8.63 9.68
N LEU A 16 -7.53 9.33 10.76
CA LEU A 16 -8.76 10.14 10.85
C LEU A 16 -8.77 11.28 9.83
N GLY A 17 -7.61 11.89 9.57
CA GLY A 17 -7.42 12.89 8.53
C GLY A 17 -7.72 12.34 7.15
N ALA A 18 -7.15 11.18 6.80
CA ALA A 18 -7.44 10.49 5.56
C ALA A 18 -8.93 10.19 5.38
N PHE A 19 -9.59 9.70 6.43
CA PHE A 19 -11.03 9.45 6.41
C PHE A 19 -11.84 10.73 6.20
N ARG A 20 -11.45 11.85 6.84
CA ARG A 20 -12.09 13.15 6.63
C ARG A 20 -11.97 13.63 5.19
N LEU A 21 -10.79 13.44 4.54
CA LEU A 21 -10.62 13.80 3.13
C LEU A 21 -11.55 13.00 2.21
N LEU A 22 -11.65 11.69 2.41
CA LEU A 22 -12.58 10.85 1.65
C LEU A 22 -14.04 11.33 1.81
N ARG A 23 -14.42 11.76 3.00
CA ARG A 23 -15.76 12.31 3.28
C ARG A 23 -15.98 13.70 2.68
N LYS A 24 -14.95 14.54 2.59
CA LYS A 24 -15.04 15.88 1.99
C LYS A 24 -15.23 15.83 0.47
N SER A 25 -14.60 14.88 -0.23
CA SER A 25 -14.69 14.74 -1.68
C SER A 25 -14.93 13.27 -2.08
N PRO A 26 -16.10 12.69 -1.72
CA PRO A 26 -16.36 11.26 -1.92
C PRO A 26 -16.39 10.88 -3.39
N LEU A 27 -16.96 11.71 -4.25
CA LEU A 27 -16.99 11.48 -5.70
C LEU A 27 -15.59 11.57 -6.32
N GLY A 28 -14.80 12.58 -5.93
CA GLY A 28 -13.45 12.75 -6.45
C GLY A 28 -12.55 11.57 -6.09
N PHE A 29 -12.50 11.17 -4.82
CA PHE A 29 -11.74 9.98 -4.40
C PHE A 29 -12.33 8.68 -4.94
N GLY A 30 -13.66 8.58 -5.07
CA GLY A 30 -14.32 7.45 -5.71
C GLY A 30 -13.89 7.28 -7.16
N LEU A 31 -13.78 8.35 -7.93
CA LEU A 31 -13.29 8.32 -9.32
C LEU A 31 -11.80 7.95 -9.39
N LEU A 32 -10.97 8.48 -8.49
CA LEU A 32 -9.55 8.08 -8.38
C LEU A 32 -9.42 6.58 -8.10
N ALA A 33 -10.20 6.08 -7.12
CA ALA A 33 -10.26 4.67 -6.78
C ALA A 33 -10.77 3.81 -7.96
N LEU A 34 -11.75 4.30 -8.70
CA LEU A 34 -12.31 3.60 -9.88
C LEU A 34 -11.27 3.46 -11.00
N VAL A 35 -10.48 4.52 -11.28
CA VAL A 35 -9.39 4.43 -12.27
C VAL A 35 -8.36 3.39 -11.84
N TYR A 36 -7.92 3.44 -10.57
CA TYR A 36 -6.99 2.45 -10.03
C TYR A 36 -7.57 1.03 -10.07
N ALA A 37 -8.83 0.88 -9.68
CA ALA A 37 -9.55 -0.39 -9.70
C ALA A 37 -9.69 -0.95 -11.12
N GLY A 38 -10.01 -0.11 -12.10
CA GLY A 38 -10.10 -0.52 -13.50
C GLY A 38 -8.78 -1.08 -14.04
N MET A 39 -7.67 -0.42 -13.70
CA MET A 39 -6.33 -0.91 -14.05
C MET A 39 -6.00 -2.25 -13.36
N SER A 40 -6.26 -2.36 -12.06
CA SER A 40 -6.04 -3.58 -11.28
C SER A 40 -6.93 -4.73 -11.79
N PHE A 41 -8.20 -4.46 -12.08
CA PHE A 41 -9.14 -5.43 -12.61
C PHE A 41 -8.73 -5.93 -14.00
N ALA A 42 -8.36 -5.02 -14.90
CA ALA A 42 -7.86 -5.39 -16.23
C ALA A 42 -6.59 -6.26 -16.14
N LEU A 43 -5.70 -5.95 -15.18
CA LEU A 43 -4.52 -6.75 -14.91
C LEU A 43 -4.88 -8.19 -14.48
N ILE A 44 -5.80 -8.34 -13.51
CA ILE A 44 -6.24 -9.66 -13.02
C ILE A 44 -6.84 -10.48 -14.15
N LEU A 45 -7.74 -9.90 -14.96
CA LEU A 45 -8.34 -10.57 -16.12
C LEU A 45 -7.29 -10.97 -17.16
N SER A 46 -6.31 -10.11 -17.42
CA SER A 46 -5.23 -10.41 -18.37
C SER A 46 -4.35 -11.55 -17.89
N MET A 47 -4.08 -11.62 -16.58
CA MET A 47 -3.33 -12.74 -16.00
C MET A 47 -4.05 -14.08 -16.14
N GLN A 48 -5.39 -14.08 -16.07
CA GLN A 48 -6.21 -15.29 -16.24
C GLN A 48 -6.33 -15.73 -17.70
N SER A 49 -6.54 -14.78 -18.63
CA SER A 49 -6.83 -15.07 -20.05
C SER A 49 -5.59 -15.14 -20.94
N ALA A 50 -4.56 -14.35 -20.65
CA ALA A 50 -3.34 -14.23 -21.43
C ALA A 50 -2.13 -13.93 -20.52
N PRO A 51 -1.55 -14.92 -19.82
CA PRO A 51 -0.55 -14.71 -18.78
C PRO A 51 0.67 -13.89 -19.21
N ALA A 52 1.12 -14.04 -20.47
CA ALA A 52 2.24 -13.26 -21.01
C ALA A 52 1.90 -11.75 -21.09
N ILE A 53 0.69 -11.41 -21.52
CA ILE A 53 0.20 -10.01 -21.55
C ILE A 53 0.00 -9.51 -20.13
N GLY A 54 -0.60 -10.33 -19.25
CA GLY A 54 -0.76 -10.03 -17.84
C GLY A 54 0.57 -9.71 -17.15
N GLY A 55 1.62 -10.51 -17.42
CA GLY A 55 2.96 -10.26 -16.89
C GLY A 55 3.56 -8.92 -17.37
N ALA A 56 3.40 -8.58 -18.66
CA ALA A 56 3.84 -7.29 -19.18
C ALA A 56 3.07 -6.11 -18.55
N LEU A 57 1.75 -6.22 -18.41
CA LEU A 57 0.93 -5.23 -17.74
C LEU A 57 1.28 -5.08 -16.25
N GLN A 58 1.63 -6.18 -15.57
CA GLN A 58 2.10 -6.15 -14.18
C GLN A 58 3.37 -5.32 -14.04
N LEU A 59 4.33 -5.46 -14.96
CA LEU A 59 5.54 -4.65 -14.96
C LEU A 59 5.23 -3.17 -15.19
N ILE A 60 4.35 -2.86 -16.13
CA ILE A 60 3.89 -1.49 -16.38
C ILE A 60 3.22 -0.92 -15.13
N PHE A 61 2.31 -1.66 -14.53
CA PHE A 61 1.59 -1.24 -13.31
C PHE A 61 2.54 -1.03 -12.13
N PHE A 62 3.55 -1.88 -12.00
CA PHE A 62 4.61 -1.73 -11.00
C PHE A 62 5.39 -0.41 -11.19
N ILE A 63 5.74 -0.06 -12.43
CA ILE A 63 6.48 1.16 -12.74
C ILE A 63 5.63 2.42 -12.52
N ILE A 64 4.35 2.40 -12.89
CA ILE A 64 3.46 3.56 -12.74
C ILE A 64 2.84 3.66 -11.34
N GLY A 65 2.89 2.61 -10.53
CA GLY A 65 2.32 2.55 -9.19
C GLY A 65 2.69 3.75 -8.31
N PRO A 66 3.98 4.10 -8.16
CA PRO A 66 4.39 5.29 -7.42
C PRO A 66 3.79 6.60 -7.95
N LEU A 67 3.58 6.72 -9.27
CA LEU A 67 2.95 7.92 -9.87
C LEU A 67 1.48 8.01 -9.48
N LEU A 68 0.76 6.88 -9.47
CA LEU A 68 -0.64 6.83 -9.03
C LEU A 68 -0.77 7.21 -7.55
N ILE A 69 0.11 6.67 -6.69
CA ILE A 69 0.16 7.02 -5.27
C ILE A 69 0.47 8.51 -5.09
N ALA A 70 1.45 9.04 -5.81
CA ALA A 70 1.79 10.47 -5.77
C ALA A 70 0.61 11.34 -6.22
N GLY A 71 -0.14 10.92 -7.23
CA GLY A 71 -1.35 11.58 -7.69
C GLY A 71 -2.47 11.57 -6.64
N MET A 72 -2.66 10.46 -5.93
CA MET A 72 -3.62 10.37 -4.82
C MET A 72 -3.19 11.23 -3.62
N ILE A 73 -1.88 11.30 -3.32
CA ILE A 73 -1.33 12.20 -2.30
C ILE A 73 -1.54 13.67 -2.70
N PHE A 74 -1.36 14.00 -3.98
CA PHE A 74 -1.64 15.34 -4.48
C PHE A 74 -3.14 15.68 -4.38
N ALA A 75 -4.02 14.74 -4.70
CA ALA A 75 -5.46 14.91 -4.52
C ALA A 75 -5.83 15.11 -3.04
N ALA A 76 -5.17 14.41 -2.12
CA ALA A 76 -5.34 14.60 -0.68
C ALA A 76 -4.96 16.03 -0.25
N HIS A 77 -3.85 16.57 -0.77
CA HIS A 77 -3.45 17.96 -0.56
C HIS A 77 -4.49 18.94 -1.10
N GLU A 78 -4.98 18.75 -2.32
CA GLU A 78 -6.00 19.64 -2.93
C GLU A 78 -7.27 19.69 -2.07
N VAL A 79 -7.75 18.54 -1.60
CA VAL A 79 -8.97 18.48 -0.75
C VAL A 79 -8.72 19.07 0.64
N ASP A 80 -7.52 18.94 1.19
CA ASP A 80 -7.16 19.57 2.45
C ASP A 80 -7.17 21.10 2.34
N GLU A 81 -6.73 21.64 1.20
CA GLU A 81 -6.78 23.07 0.84
C GLU A 81 -8.19 23.56 0.40
N GLY A 82 -9.22 22.71 0.51
CA GLY A 82 -10.60 23.07 0.17
C GLY A 82 -10.97 22.97 -1.31
N ARG A 83 -10.12 22.39 -2.15
CA ARG A 83 -10.42 22.08 -3.56
C ARG A 83 -10.97 20.67 -3.71
N GLU A 84 -11.47 20.30 -4.89
CA GLU A 84 -12.01 18.97 -5.12
C GLU A 84 -10.96 17.99 -5.68
N ALA A 85 -11.05 16.72 -5.28
CA ALA A 85 -10.27 15.67 -5.90
C ALA A 85 -10.78 15.40 -7.34
N SER A 86 -9.84 15.10 -8.25
CA SER A 86 -10.14 14.82 -9.66
C SER A 86 -9.25 13.69 -10.18
N PRO A 87 -9.72 12.82 -11.09
CA PRO A 87 -8.89 11.82 -11.76
C PRO A 87 -7.65 12.40 -12.44
N ALA A 88 -7.71 13.67 -12.87
CA ALA A 88 -6.57 14.37 -13.47
C ALA A 88 -5.38 14.51 -12.51
N HIS A 89 -5.60 14.43 -11.18
CA HIS A 89 -4.54 14.47 -10.17
C HIS A 89 -3.63 13.23 -10.22
N LEU A 90 -4.09 12.09 -10.76
CA LEU A 90 -3.21 10.93 -10.98
C LEU A 90 -2.02 11.24 -11.89
N LEU A 91 -2.16 12.25 -12.74
CA LEU A 91 -1.08 12.73 -13.62
C LEU A 91 -0.26 13.88 -12.99
N ALA A 92 -0.50 14.26 -11.74
CA ALA A 92 0.13 15.42 -11.12
C ALA A 92 1.67 15.34 -11.14
N ALA A 93 2.26 14.18 -10.83
CA ALA A 93 3.70 13.96 -10.86
C ALA A 93 4.29 14.13 -12.28
N VAL A 94 3.54 13.71 -13.31
CA VAL A 94 3.95 13.86 -14.72
C VAL A 94 3.85 15.32 -15.15
N ARG A 95 2.73 15.98 -14.86
CA ARG A 95 2.47 17.38 -15.23
C ARG A 95 3.43 18.37 -14.54
N SER A 96 3.86 18.05 -13.32
CA SER A 96 4.84 18.86 -12.58
C SER A 96 6.31 18.55 -12.93
N GLY A 97 6.56 17.64 -13.89
CA GLY A 97 7.93 17.24 -14.26
C GLY A 97 8.65 16.37 -13.20
N LYS A 98 7.93 15.87 -12.20
CA LYS A 98 8.49 15.12 -11.07
C LYS A 98 8.45 13.58 -11.26
N ALA A 99 7.94 13.11 -12.40
CA ALA A 99 7.72 11.69 -12.67
C ALA A 99 8.98 10.84 -12.45
N GLY A 100 10.13 11.23 -13.01
CA GLY A 100 11.38 10.47 -12.86
C GLY A 100 11.83 10.37 -11.41
N ARG A 101 11.64 11.43 -10.62
CA ARG A 101 11.94 11.39 -9.17
C ARG A 101 11.01 10.45 -8.43
N VAL A 102 9.71 10.54 -8.66
CA VAL A 102 8.72 9.66 -8.03
C VAL A 102 8.96 8.20 -8.42
N ILE A 103 9.25 7.91 -9.69
CA ILE A 103 9.59 6.54 -10.14
C ILE A 103 10.86 6.03 -9.44
N SER A 104 11.83 6.89 -9.12
CA SER A 104 13.03 6.47 -8.40
C SER A 104 12.75 5.86 -7.01
N THR A 105 11.54 6.08 -6.44
CA THR A 105 11.11 5.43 -5.18
C THR A 105 10.94 3.91 -5.32
N LEU A 106 10.94 3.37 -6.55
CA LEU A 106 11.04 1.93 -6.80
C LEU A 106 12.39 1.34 -6.42
N LEU A 107 13.47 2.12 -6.49
CA LEU A 107 14.83 1.60 -6.21
C LEU A 107 14.95 0.95 -4.83
N PRO A 108 14.54 1.58 -3.72
CA PRO A 108 14.57 0.93 -2.41
C PRO A 108 13.61 -0.29 -2.34
N GLN A 109 12.47 -0.27 -3.04
CA GLN A 109 11.54 -1.40 -3.05
C GLN A 109 12.16 -2.61 -3.78
N VAL A 110 12.78 -2.38 -4.94
CA VAL A 110 13.51 -3.42 -5.68
C VAL A 110 14.68 -3.95 -4.87
N ALA A 111 15.45 -3.08 -4.22
CA ALA A 111 16.55 -3.49 -3.34
C ALA A 111 16.07 -4.41 -2.20
N VAL A 112 14.98 -4.04 -1.52
CA VAL A 112 14.38 -4.87 -0.48
C VAL A 112 13.89 -6.21 -1.03
N LEU A 113 13.23 -6.21 -2.21
CA LEU A 113 12.80 -7.45 -2.87
C LEU A 113 13.99 -8.39 -3.15
N LEU A 114 15.07 -7.85 -3.72
CA LEU A 114 16.27 -8.63 -4.01
C LEU A 114 16.92 -9.20 -2.74
N VAL A 115 16.97 -8.40 -1.66
CA VAL A 115 17.44 -8.88 -0.35
C VAL A 115 16.55 -10.00 0.19
N CYS A 116 15.23 -9.85 0.13
CA CYS A 116 14.28 -10.89 0.57
C CYS A 116 14.42 -12.18 -0.25
N LEU A 117 14.62 -12.08 -1.57
CA LEU A 117 14.87 -13.23 -2.44
C LEU A 117 16.21 -13.91 -2.11
N ALA A 118 17.28 -13.12 -1.92
CA ALA A 118 18.58 -13.68 -1.52
C ALA A 118 18.47 -14.40 -0.17
N LEU A 119 17.77 -13.82 0.81
CA LEU A 119 17.53 -14.44 2.10
C LEU A 119 16.66 -15.69 2.00
N LEU A 120 15.76 -15.80 1.04
CA LEU A 120 15.00 -17.02 0.77
C LEU A 120 15.97 -18.17 0.43
N TYR A 121 16.90 -17.94 -0.49
CA TYR A 121 17.91 -18.94 -0.85
C TYR A 121 18.83 -19.30 0.32
N VAL A 122 19.24 -18.32 1.13
CA VAL A 122 20.14 -18.54 2.28
C VAL A 122 19.45 -19.30 3.42
N ILE A 123 18.21 -18.94 3.77
CA ILE A 123 17.50 -19.49 4.94
C ILE A 123 16.82 -20.82 4.59
N VAL A 124 16.11 -20.85 3.45
CA VAL A 124 15.34 -22.04 3.04
C VAL A 124 16.22 -23.07 2.38
N GLY A 125 17.22 -22.62 1.60
CA GLY A 125 18.16 -23.45 0.85
C GLY A 125 17.69 -23.73 -0.56
N GLU A 126 18.64 -23.83 -1.50
CA GLU A 126 18.41 -23.98 -2.94
C GLU A 126 17.45 -25.13 -3.28
N ALA A 127 17.74 -26.34 -2.78
CA ALA A 127 16.92 -27.53 -3.04
C ALA A 127 15.45 -27.37 -2.58
N ASN A 128 15.22 -26.69 -1.46
CA ASN A 128 13.87 -26.43 -1.00
C ASN A 128 13.17 -25.33 -1.82
N VAL A 129 13.93 -24.34 -2.31
CA VAL A 129 13.38 -23.29 -3.19
C VAL A 129 12.97 -23.88 -4.53
N GLU A 130 13.80 -24.76 -5.13
CA GLU A 130 13.44 -25.50 -6.34
C GLU A 130 12.16 -26.32 -6.13
N LYS A 131 12.07 -27.05 -5.01
CA LYS A 131 10.89 -27.79 -4.63
C LYS A 131 9.64 -26.89 -4.49
N LEU A 132 9.76 -25.72 -3.87
CA LEU A 132 8.67 -24.74 -3.78
C LEU A 132 8.19 -24.27 -5.16
N LEU A 133 9.13 -24.04 -6.09
CA LEU A 133 8.79 -23.68 -7.47
C LEU A 133 8.06 -24.81 -8.18
N GLU A 134 8.53 -26.06 -8.08
CA GLU A 134 7.84 -27.23 -8.65
C GLU A 134 6.43 -27.39 -8.07
N LEU A 135 6.28 -27.24 -6.74
CA LEU A 135 4.99 -27.31 -6.07
C LEU A 135 4.04 -26.20 -6.54
N SER A 136 4.54 -24.97 -6.71
CA SER A 136 3.74 -23.86 -7.22
C SER A 136 3.21 -24.12 -8.63
N VAL A 137 4.04 -24.69 -9.51
CA VAL A 137 3.64 -25.08 -10.87
C VAL A 137 2.61 -26.22 -10.85
N LYS A 138 2.80 -27.25 -10.01
CA LYS A 138 1.84 -28.34 -9.85
C LYS A 138 0.47 -27.84 -9.38
N LEU A 139 0.44 -26.99 -8.34
CA LEU A 139 -0.81 -26.40 -7.84
C LEU A 139 -1.51 -25.55 -8.90
N GLN A 140 -0.76 -24.73 -9.63
CA GLN A 140 -1.31 -23.89 -10.68
C GLN A 140 -1.89 -24.74 -11.82
N THR A 141 -1.19 -25.79 -12.23
CA THR A 141 -1.66 -26.71 -13.29
C THR A 141 -2.92 -27.44 -12.85
N GLU A 142 -2.99 -27.91 -11.61
CA GLU A 142 -4.15 -28.62 -11.11
C GLU A 142 -5.37 -27.70 -10.94
N ALA A 143 -5.18 -26.50 -10.43
CA ALA A 143 -6.23 -25.50 -10.36
C ALA A 143 -6.80 -25.14 -11.73
N GLN A 144 -5.96 -25.06 -12.77
CA GLN A 144 -6.40 -24.79 -14.14
C GLN A 144 -7.11 -25.97 -14.79
N THR A 145 -6.69 -27.22 -14.51
CA THR A 145 -7.24 -28.41 -15.17
C THR A 145 -8.48 -28.95 -14.48
N LYS A 146 -8.56 -28.89 -13.15
CA LYS A 146 -9.64 -29.48 -12.37
C LYS A 146 -10.60 -28.46 -11.74
N GLY A 147 -10.29 -27.16 -11.84
CA GLY A 147 -11.08 -26.07 -11.23
C GLY A 147 -11.03 -26.00 -9.71
N ALA A 148 -10.43 -27.00 -9.05
CA ALA A 148 -10.21 -27.05 -7.60
C ALA A 148 -8.96 -27.89 -7.30
N ILE A 149 -8.31 -27.57 -6.17
CA ILE A 149 -7.13 -28.28 -5.68
C ILE A 149 -7.60 -29.42 -4.79
N ASP A 150 -7.10 -30.65 -5.00
CA ASP A 150 -7.40 -31.80 -4.15
C ASP A 150 -6.85 -31.56 -2.73
N PRO A 151 -7.72 -31.65 -1.68
CA PRO A 151 -7.27 -31.48 -0.28
C PRO A 151 -6.17 -32.47 0.14
N ASN A 152 -6.18 -33.70 -0.39
CA ASN A 152 -5.16 -34.71 -0.08
C ASN A 152 -3.79 -34.33 -0.71
N LEU A 153 -3.82 -33.78 -1.91
CA LEU A 153 -2.61 -33.25 -2.52
C LEU A 153 -2.05 -32.09 -1.69
N MET A 154 -2.91 -31.15 -1.24
CA MET A 154 -2.49 -30.06 -0.35
C MET A 154 -1.87 -30.57 0.94
N ALA A 155 -2.48 -31.56 1.60
CA ALA A 155 -1.93 -32.14 2.83
C ALA A 155 -0.54 -32.75 2.61
N GLY A 156 -0.38 -33.56 1.57
CA GLY A 156 0.91 -34.17 1.22
C GLY A 156 1.99 -33.12 0.88
N LEU A 157 1.61 -32.04 0.18
CA LEU A 157 2.53 -30.95 -0.16
C LEU A 157 2.98 -30.19 1.09
N ILE A 158 2.09 -29.94 2.07
CA ILE A 158 2.43 -29.26 3.33
C ILE A 158 3.43 -30.07 4.15
N GLU A 159 3.26 -31.40 4.22
CA GLU A 159 4.18 -32.28 4.94
C GLU A 159 5.62 -32.25 4.39
N GLU A 160 5.76 -32.02 3.08
CA GLU A 160 7.05 -31.94 2.42
C GLU A 160 7.76 -30.57 2.54
N LEU A 161 7.09 -29.54 3.03
CA LEU A 161 7.62 -28.18 3.15
C LEU A 161 8.55 -28.03 4.37
N PRO A 162 9.66 -27.29 4.23
CA PRO A 162 10.55 -26.97 5.35
C PRO A 162 9.95 -25.84 6.21
N LEU A 163 8.81 -26.12 6.89
CA LEU A 163 7.97 -25.12 7.57
C LEU A 163 8.78 -24.25 8.55
N GLY A 164 9.71 -24.83 9.32
CA GLY A 164 10.52 -24.05 10.27
C GLY A 164 11.41 -23.00 9.58
N ARG A 165 12.02 -23.34 8.43
CA ARG A 165 12.86 -22.41 7.67
C ARG A 165 12.01 -21.35 6.95
N LEU A 166 10.87 -21.75 6.42
CA LEU A 166 9.90 -20.82 5.81
C LEU A 166 9.36 -19.83 6.84
N PHE A 167 9.02 -20.30 8.04
CA PHE A 167 8.58 -19.43 9.13
C PHE A 167 9.67 -18.44 9.53
N LEU A 168 10.92 -18.92 9.69
CA LEU A 168 12.06 -18.04 9.99
C LEU A 168 12.24 -16.98 8.90
N TRP A 169 12.21 -17.37 7.63
CA TRP A 169 12.30 -16.44 6.50
C TRP A 169 11.16 -15.41 6.53
N LEU A 170 9.93 -15.83 6.80
CA LEU A 170 8.77 -14.96 6.90
C LEU A 170 8.92 -13.94 8.04
N VAL A 171 9.43 -14.34 9.19
CA VAL A 171 9.73 -13.44 10.32
C VAL A 171 10.79 -12.41 9.92
N VAL A 172 11.85 -12.83 9.24
CA VAL A 172 12.90 -11.92 8.76
C VAL A 172 12.37 -10.95 7.73
N VAL A 173 11.57 -11.42 6.75
CA VAL A 173 10.92 -10.54 5.75
C VAL A 173 9.99 -9.54 6.42
N PHE A 174 9.23 -9.97 7.43
CA PHE A 174 8.36 -9.07 8.19
C PHE A 174 9.18 -7.99 8.92
N ALA A 175 10.29 -8.36 9.56
CA ALA A 175 11.17 -7.41 10.23
C ALA A 175 11.81 -6.41 9.24
N ILE A 176 12.24 -6.87 8.05
CA ILE A 176 12.75 -6.01 6.99
C ILE A 176 11.65 -5.08 6.48
N GLY A 177 10.44 -5.59 6.23
CA GLY A 177 9.29 -4.80 5.79
C GLY A 177 8.94 -3.72 6.80
N PHE A 178 8.89 -4.07 8.09
CA PHE A 178 8.68 -3.11 9.16
C PHE A 178 9.78 -2.03 9.19
N GLY A 179 11.05 -2.43 9.11
CA GLY A 179 12.18 -1.49 9.04
C GLY A 179 12.11 -0.58 7.81
N THR A 180 11.62 -1.10 6.67
CA THR A 180 11.49 -0.33 5.42
C THR A 180 10.51 0.84 5.56
N ILE A 181 9.47 0.72 6.40
CA ILE A 181 8.49 1.79 6.65
C ILE A 181 9.19 3.07 7.12
N PHE A 182 10.21 2.97 7.98
CA PHE A 182 10.97 4.13 8.46
C PHE A 182 11.61 4.94 7.34
N PHE A 183 12.01 4.27 6.27
CA PHE A 183 12.64 4.92 5.14
C PHE A 183 11.65 5.37 4.07
N THR A 184 10.45 4.79 4.01
CA THR A 184 9.55 4.94 2.86
C THR A 184 8.28 5.72 3.14
N LEU A 185 7.84 5.84 4.39
CA LEU A 185 6.54 6.40 4.76
C LEU A 185 6.28 7.80 4.16
N THR A 186 7.27 8.67 4.19
CA THR A 186 7.13 10.06 3.75
C THR A 186 7.87 10.38 2.45
N ILE A 187 8.52 9.38 1.80
CA ILE A 187 9.33 9.65 0.58
C ILE A 187 8.46 10.22 -0.54
N VAL A 188 7.35 9.56 -0.85
CA VAL A 188 6.51 9.95 -2.00
C VAL A 188 5.95 11.35 -1.82
N PRO A 189 5.30 11.72 -0.68
CA PRO A 189 4.87 13.09 -0.47
C PRO A 189 6.04 14.08 -0.41
N ASP A 190 7.18 13.73 0.20
CA ASP A 190 8.34 14.63 0.26
C ASP A 190 8.88 14.95 -1.14
N MET A 191 9.01 13.94 -2.01
CA MET A 191 9.46 14.13 -3.39
C MET A 191 8.41 14.81 -4.28
N MET A 192 7.12 14.71 -3.92
CA MET A 192 6.05 15.38 -4.65
C MET A 192 5.97 16.87 -4.31
N PHE A 193 6.13 17.24 -3.05
CA PHE A 193 5.94 18.62 -2.59
C PHE A 193 7.24 19.41 -2.44
N THR A 194 8.41 18.76 -2.45
CA THR A 194 9.71 19.41 -2.34
C THR A 194 10.61 19.06 -3.53
N GLU A 195 11.83 19.66 -3.57
CA GLU A 195 12.81 19.40 -4.62
C GLU A 195 13.93 18.42 -4.18
N VAL A 196 13.72 17.70 -3.07
CA VAL A 196 14.71 16.75 -2.52
C VAL A 196 14.93 15.54 -3.43
N ARG A 197 16.15 15.00 -3.39
CA ARG A 197 16.51 13.76 -4.09
C ARG A 197 16.18 12.55 -3.24
N LEU A 198 16.06 11.35 -3.87
CA LEU A 198 15.66 10.11 -3.22
C LEU A 198 16.40 9.81 -1.91
N LEU A 199 17.74 9.82 -1.92
CA LEU A 199 18.52 9.50 -0.72
C LEU A 199 18.31 10.51 0.42
N GLU A 200 18.10 11.76 0.09
CA GLU A 200 17.78 12.79 1.08
C GLU A 200 16.37 12.59 1.64
N ALA A 201 15.39 12.33 0.78
CA ALA A 201 14.02 12.00 1.19
C ALA A 201 13.99 10.77 2.10
N MET A 202 14.77 9.71 1.79
CA MET A 202 14.92 8.53 2.65
C MET A 202 15.50 8.88 4.02
N LYS A 203 16.58 9.67 4.06
CA LYS A 203 17.20 10.12 5.33
C LYS A 203 16.23 10.97 6.15
N ARG A 204 15.46 11.84 5.50
CA ARG A 204 14.45 12.68 6.15
C ARG A 204 13.30 11.82 6.71
N SER A 205 12.78 10.86 5.92
CA SER A 205 11.76 9.90 6.37
C SER A 205 12.24 9.10 7.58
N TYR A 206 13.45 8.54 7.52
CA TYR A 206 14.02 7.78 8.64
C TYR A 206 14.12 8.63 9.92
N ARG A 207 14.67 9.85 9.81
CA ARG A 207 14.77 10.75 10.98
C ARG A 207 13.40 11.17 11.51
N ALA A 208 12.46 11.48 10.63
CA ALA A 208 11.09 11.85 11.02
C ALA A 208 10.41 10.70 11.77
N CYS A 209 10.48 9.47 11.24
CA CYS A 209 9.89 8.30 11.86
C CYS A 209 10.56 7.94 13.20
N THR A 210 11.89 7.98 13.29
CA THR A 210 12.61 7.65 14.54
C THR A 210 12.37 8.68 15.63
N GLN A 211 12.27 9.96 15.29
CA GLN A 211 11.93 11.02 16.26
C GLN A 211 10.46 10.97 16.72
N ASN A 212 9.59 10.32 15.93
CA ASN A 212 8.15 10.23 16.17
C ASN A 212 7.68 8.77 16.31
N LEU A 213 8.51 7.91 16.91
CA LEU A 213 8.30 6.48 16.99
C LEU A 213 6.95 6.09 17.60
N MET A 214 6.51 6.78 18.66
CA MET A 214 5.23 6.49 19.32
C MET A 214 4.04 6.80 18.41
N ALA A 215 4.08 7.89 17.64
CA ALA A 215 3.06 8.21 16.65
C ALA A 215 3.05 7.18 15.52
N LEU A 216 4.24 6.77 15.05
CA LEU A 216 4.36 5.73 14.02
C LEU A 216 3.81 4.39 14.51
N LEU A 217 4.14 3.94 15.72
CA LEU A 217 3.62 2.69 16.29
C LEU A 217 2.10 2.73 16.43
N LEU A 218 1.54 3.83 16.93
CA LEU A 218 0.09 4.00 17.01
C LEU A 218 -0.56 3.97 15.63
N PHE A 219 0.03 4.66 14.63
CA PHE A 219 -0.41 4.62 13.24
C PHE A 219 -0.44 3.20 12.70
N LEU A 220 0.60 2.41 12.93
CA LEU A 220 0.69 1.02 12.43
C LEU A 220 -0.33 0.11 13.11
N ILE A 221 -0.48 0.22 14.45
CA ILE A 221 -1.46 -0.59 15.20
C ILE A 221 -2.89 -0.24 14.75
N MET A 222 -3.24 1.05 14.73
CA MET A 222 -4.56 1.49 14.30
C MET A 222 -4.81 1.21 12.82
N GLY A 223 -3.79 1.39 11.97
CA GLY A 223 -3.84 1.06 10.56
C GLY A 223 -4.09 -0.43 10.32
N PHE A 224 -3.48 -1.31 11.12
CA PHE A 224 -3.74 -2.75 11.09
C PHE A 224 -5.19 -3.09 11.46
N VAL A 225 -5.72 -2.46 12.50
CA VAL A 225 -7.14 -2.63 12.90
C VAL A 225 -8.07 -2.15 11.78
N VAL A 226 -7.80 -0.99 11.19
CA VAL A 226 -8.57 -0.46 10.05
C VAL A 226 -8.49 -1.41 8.85
N MET A 227 -7.30 -1.93 8.55
CA MET A 227 -7.09 -2.89 7.46
C MET A 227 -7.92 -4.17 7.67
N ILE A 228 -7.94 -4.74 8.89
CA ILE A 228 -8.76 -5.92 9.19
C ILE A 228 -10.24 -5.61 9.01
N ALA A 229 -10.73 -4.53 9.63
CA ALA A 229 -12.14 -4.13 9.53
C ALA A 229 -12.56 -3.90 8.08
N PHE A 230 -11.71 -3.22 7.30
CA PHE A 230 -11.93 -2.98 5.87
C PHE A 230 -11.94 -4.29 5.07
N SER A 231 -10.99 -5.20 5.33
CA SER A 231 -10.91 -6.50 4.64
C SER A 231 -12.14 -7.38 4.91
N VAL A 232 -12.65 -7.39 6.15
CA VAL A 232 -13.88 -8.11 6.50
C VAL A 232 -15.07 -7.50 5.76
N ALA A 233 -15.22 -6.19 5.80
CA ALA A 233 -16.32 -5.50 5.09
C ALA A 233 -16.26 -5.77 3.58
N LEU A 234 -15.07 -5.68 2.99
CA LEU A 234 -14.84 -5.93 1.57
C LEU A 234 -15.11 -7.40 1.21
N GLY A 235 -14.74 -8.35 2.08
CA GLY A 235 -15.03 -9.78 1.90
C GLY A 235 -16.53 -10.06 1.86
N ILE A 236 -17.31 -9.42 2.75
CA ILE A 236 -18.78 -9.53 2.76
C ILE A 236 -19.37 -8.94 1.48
N LEU A 237 -18.97 -7.72 1.10
CA LEU A 237 -19.46 -7.07 -0.13
C LEU A 237 -19.08 -7.87 -1.38
N GLY A 238 -17.86 -8.40 -1.43
CA GLY A 238 -17.39 -9.24 -2.52
C GLY A 238 -18.20 -10.54 -2.64
N ALA A 239 -18.49 -11.20 -1.50
CA ALA A 239 -19.32 -12.40 -1.48
C ALA A 239 -20.75 -12.12 -1.97
N LEU A 240 -21.36 -11.02 -1.51
CA LEU A 240 -22.70 -10.60 -1.99
C LEU A 240 -22.68 -10.29 -3.50
N ALA A 241 -21.65 -9.59 -3.98
CA ALA A 241 -21.49 -9.33 -5.41
C ALA A 241 -21.32 -10.62 -6.22
N GLY A 242 -20.57 -11.59 -5.67
CA GLY A 242 -20.37 -12.90 -6.28
C GLY A 242 -21.68 -13.69 -6.40
N MET A 243 -22.57 -13.58 -5.42
CA MET A 243 -23.92 -14.23 -5.49
C MET A 243 -24.80 -13.67 -6.61
N ILE A 244 -24.61 -12.39 -6.99
CA ILE A 244 -25.44 -11.71 -7.99
C ILE A 244 -24.82 -11.80 -9.39
N GLY A 245 -23.51 -11.54 -9.50
CA GLY A 245 -22.81 -11.41 -10.78
C GLY A 245 -21.62 -12.36 -10.96
N GLY A 246 -21.51 -13.40 -10.11
CA GLY A 246 -20.45 -14.40 -10.19
C GLY A 246 -19.07 -13.85 -9.83
N ASP A 247 -18.02 -14.62 -10.15
CA ASP A 247 -16.63 -14.31 -9.79
C ASP A 247 -16.14 -12.97 -10.34
N THR A 248 -16.61 -12.59 -11.53
CA THR A 248 -16.26 -11.30 -12.16
C THR A 248 -16.72 -10.12 -11.33
N ALA A 249 -17.95 -10.16 -10.80
CA ALA A 249 -18.47 -9.09 -9.94
C ALA A 249 -17.72 -9.06 -8.59
N MET A 250 -17.43 -10.22 -8.02
CA MET A 250 -16.61 -10.32 -6.82
C MET A 250 -15.21 -9.70 -7.02
N LEU A 251 -14.53 -10.04 -8.11
CA LEU A 251 -13.22 -9.49 -8.45
C LEU A 251 -13.26 -7.98 -8.66
N PHE A 252 -14.31 -7.47 -9.33
CA PHE A 252 -14.47 -6.03 -9.54
C PHE A 252 -14.65 -5.28 -8.20
N ILE A 253 -15.51 -5.76 -7.31
CA ILE A 253 -15.73 -5.16 -5.98
C ILE A 253 -14.45 -5.19 -5.15
N ASN A 254 -13.71 -6.29 -5.17
CA ASN A 254 -12.40 -6.37 -4.49
C ASN A 254 -11.38 -5.38 -5.06
N SER A 255 -11.34 -5.21 -6.39
CA SER A 255 -10.47 -4.22 -7.04
C SER A 255 -10.86 -2.78 -6.68
N LEU A 256 -12.15 -2.48 -6.64
CA LEU A 256 -12.67 -1.17 -6.24
C LEU A 256 -12.34 -0.86 -4.77
N GLY A 257 -12.57 -1.83 -3.89
CA GLY A 257 -12.21 -1.70 -2.47
C GLY A 257 -10.71 -1.44 -2.29
N ASN A 258 -9.87 -2.18 -3.00
CA ASN A 258 -8.43 -1.95 -2.97
C ASN A 258 -8.06 -0.52 -3.43
N GLY A 259 -8.67 -0.01 -4.50
CA GLY A 259 -8.48 1.37 -4.95
C GLY A 259 -8.87 2.41 -3.89
N VAL A 260 -9.99 2.21 -3.18
CA VAL A 260 -10.42 3.07 -2.07
C VAL A 260 -9.41 3.01 -0.91
N PHE A 261 -8.93 1.82 -0.57
CA PHE A 261 -7.96 1.64 0.51
C PHE A 261 -6.61 2.28 0.18
N VAL A 262 -6.14 2.18 -1.06
CA VAL A 262 -4.91 2.85 -1.51
C VAL A 262 -5.06 4.37 -1.43
N ALA A 263 -6.21 4.93 -1.83
CA ALA A 263 -6.49 6.35 -1.71
C ALA A 263 -6.54 6.81 -0.24
N PHE A 264 -7.10 5.99 0.65
CA PHE A 264 -7.10 6.22 2.10
C PHE A 264 -5.67 6.25 2.67
N LEU A 265 -4.83 5.26 2.33
CA LEU A 265 -3.43 5.23 2.77
C LEU A 265 -2.63 6.42 2.22
N ALA A 266 -2.85 6.82 0.98
CA ALA A 266 -2.22 8.01 0.39
C ALA A 266 -2.56 9.28 1.18
N GLY A 267 -3.82 9.43 1.61
CA GLY A 267 -4.25 10.50 2.52
C GLY A 267 -3.55 10.45 3.87
N ALA A 268 -3.39 9.26 4.47
CA ALA A 268 -2.68 9.10 5.74
C ALA A 268 -1.18 9.43 5.61
N MET A 269 -0.54 9.01 4.52
CA MET A 269 0.86 9.37 4.21
C MET A 269 1.02 10.89 4.03
N TYR A 270 0.05 11.54 3.39
CA TYR A 270 0.04 13.00 3.25
C TYR A 270 0.02 13.69 4.62
N PHE A 271 -0.87 13.29 5.54
CA PHE A 271 -0.92 13.89 6.88
C PHE A 271 0.31 13.58 7.72
N ALA A 272 0.85 12.36 7.65
CA ALA A 272 2.10 12.02 8.31
C ALA A 272 3.25 12.93 7.83
N TRP A 273 3.40 13.11 6.51
CA TRP A 273 4.38 14.03 5.95
C TRP A 273 4.10 15.47 6.36
N LYS A 274 2.86 15.96 6.24
CA LYS A 274 2.48 17.34 6.54
C LYS A 274 2.79 17.71 7.99
N GLN A 275 2.54 16.82 8.94
CA GLN A 275 2.79 17.07 10.35
C GLN A 275 4.27 16.94 10.73
N MET A 276 5.01 16.01 10.16
CA MET A 276 6.41 15.76 10.52
C MET A 276 7.41 16.61 9.70
N LEU A 277 7.14 16.86 8.42
CA LEU A 277 8.09 17.46 7.47
C LEU A 277 7.54 18.68 6.71
N GLY A 278 6.22 18.85 6.64
CA GLY A 278 5.59 19.95 5.91
C GLY A 278 5.65 21.29 6.64
N ASP A 279 5.36 22.41 5.95
CA ASP A 279 5.39 23.76 6.50
C ASP A 279 4.07 24.20 7.17
N GLY A 280 3.10 23.28 7.33
CA GLY A 280 1.79 23.57 7.93
C GLY A 280 1.85 23.80 9.45
N PRO A 281 0.93 24.60 10.03
CA PRO A 281 0.84 24.74 11.48
C PRO A 281 0.55 23.37 12.11
N THR A 282 1.19 23.11 13.24
CA THR A 282 0.89 21.95 14.10
C THR A 282 -0.58 22.05 14.48
N ALA A 283 -1.43 21.14 14.04
CA ALA A 283 -2.84 21.12 14.43
C ALA A 283 -2.90 20.74 15.92
N THR A 284 -2.97 21.75 16.77
CA THR A 284 -3.36 21.62 18.18
C THR A 284 -4.87 21.37 18.22
N LEU A 285 -5.29 20.15 17.92
CA LEU A 285 -6.71 19.74 18.06
C LEU A 285 -7.08 19.34 19.50
N VAL A 286 -6.24 19.66 20.49
CA VAL A 286 -6.48 19.26 21.90
C VAL A 286 -7.00 20.41 22.77
N GLU A 287 -7.03 21.67 22.30
CA GLU A 287 -7.45 22.80 23.16
C GLU A 287 -8.91 23.24 23.06
N GLU A 288 -9.70 22.72 22.12
CA GLU A 288 -11.12 23.16 22.01
C GLU A 288 -12.13 22.39 22.89
N THR A 289 -11.72 21.37 23.63
CA THR A 289 -12.63 20.63 24.53
C THR A 289 -12.54 21.01 25.99
N SER A 290 -11.67 21.95 26.39
CA SER A 290 -11.57 22.42 27.78
C SER A 290 -12.25 23.78 28.03
N GLY A 291 -12.91 24.35 27.03
CA GLY A 291 -13.53 25.70 27.12
C GLY A 291 -15.03 25.74 27.42
N VAL A 292 -15.66 24.61 27.82
CA VAL A 292 -17.08 24.65 28.26
C VAL A 292 -17.18 24.06 29.65
N ALA A 293 -16.78 24.86 30.63
CA ALA A 293 -17.26 24.76 32.02
C ALA A 293 -16.88 26.03 32.76
N MET A 294 -17.73 27.06 32.70
CA MET A 294 -18.08 27.97 33.81
C MET A 294 -19.35 28.72 33.44
#